data_5c67ed909d741064c901381029ec6558
#
_entry.id   5c67ed909d741064c901381029ec6558
#
_cell.length_a   1.000
_cell.length_b   1.000
_cell.length_c   1.000
_cell.angle_alpha   90.00
_cell.angle_beta   90.00
_cell.angle_gamma   90.00
#
_symmetry.space_group_name_H-M   'P 1'
#
loop_
_entity.id
_entity.type
_entity.pdbx_description
1 polymer ?
#
loop_
_entity_poly.entity_id
_entity_poly.type
_entity_poly.pdbx_seq_one_letter_code
_entity_poly.pdbx_strand_id
1 'polypeptide(L)'
;MQNVFLFNSKKLILVFISILVAPAIFAHSINYALENAPANEVVWFYLKLGFTHIIPAGVDHILFVVGLCLLSTKEKTILWQATAFTVAHSITLALSMKNIIIAPSAIVEPIIALSILFVAVENILLTELKPWRIAIVFLFGLIHGMGFATALNEIGLPNGKFYTSIIAFNVGVELGQIAVITAMFSLFIIPLRNKVWYRRKFVYGFSVCIGLVAAFWTVERIFLQ
;
A
#
# COMPACT_ATOMS: atom_id res chain seq x y z
N MET A 1 -49.04 -22.60 -9.03
CA MET A 1 -48.51 -21.91 -7.84
C MET A 1 -47.19 -21.27 -8.23
N GLN A 2 -47.22 -20.01 -8.63
CA GLN A 2 -46.00 -19.22 -8.91
C GLN A 2 -45.94 -18.15 -7.84
N ASN A 3 -45.07 -18.34 -6.84
CA ASN A 3 -44.70 -17.28 -5.91
C ASN A 3 -43.56 -16.48 -6.55
N VAL A 4 -43.89 -15.41 -7.23
CA VAL A 4 -42.96 -14.41 -7.67
C VAL A 4 -42.51 -13.63 -6.42
N PHE A 5 -41.26 -13.76 -6.03
CA PHE A 5 -40.62 -12.92 -5.03
C PHE A 5 -40.55 -11.51 -5.59
N LEU A 6 -41.52 -10.67 -5.29
CA LEU A 6 -41.48 -9.24 -5.52
C LEU A 6 -40.44 -8.66 -4.54
N PHE A 7 -39.22 -8.53 -5.00
CA PHE A 7 -38.17 -7.81 -4.29
C PHE A 7 -38.60 -6.34 -4.17
N ASN A 8 -38.92 -5.92 -2.95
CA ASN A 8 -39.43 -4.59 -2.69
C ASN A 8 -38.31 -3.55 -2.97
N SER A 9 -38.36 -2.88 -4.10
CA SER A 9 -37.37 -1.89 -4.57
C SER A 9 -37.04 -0.81 -3.52
N LYS A 10 -38.00 -0.45 -2.67
CA LYS A 10 -37.82 0.48 -1.55
C LYS A 10 -36.86 -0.06 -0.47
N LYS A 11 -36.91 -1.37 -0.18
CA LYS A 11 -35.98 -2.01 0.76
C LYS A 11 -34.57 -2.09 0.19
N LEU A 12 -34.43 -2.34 -1.12
CA LEU A 12 -33.14 -2.35 -1.82
C LEU A 12 -32.49 -0.97 -1.81
N ILE A 13 -33.27 0.08 -2.08
CA ILE A 13 -32.81 1.48 -2.04
C ILE A 13 -32.38 1.86 -0.62
N LEU A 14 -33.12 1.47 0.42
CA LEU A 14 -32.76 1.74 1.81
C LEU A 14 -31.47 1.03 2.22
N VAL A 15 -31.25 -0.22 1.80
CA VAL A 15 -30.00 -0.96 2.03
C VAL A 15 -28.84 -0.30 1.29
N PHE A 16 -29.06 0.12 0.05
CA PHE A 16 -28.02 0.81 -0.75
C PHE A 16 -27.64 2.17 -0.13
N ILE A 17 -28.62 2.94 0.33
CA ILE A 17 -28.39 4.21 1.03
C ILE A 17 -27.68 3.97 2.37
N SER A 18 -28.04 2.94 3.14
CA SER A 18 -27.37 2.63 4.41
C SER A 18 -25.92 2.18 4.21
N ILE A 19 -25.59 1.47 3.13
CA ILE A 19 -24.22 1.08 2.79
C ILE A 19 -23.38 2.30 2.35
N LEU A 20 -23.98 3.28 1.67
CA LEU A 20 -23.29 4.50 1.23
C LEU A 20 -23.11 5.54 2.34
N VAL A 21 -24.06 5.64 3.26
CA VAL A 21 -24.06 6.66 4.34
C VAL A 21 -23.29 6.18 5.58
N ALA A 22 -23.30 4.87 5.86
CA ALA A 22 -22.61 4.31 7.03
C ALA A 22 -21.11 4.67 7.09
N PRO A 23 -20.29 4.57 6.02
CA PRO A 23 -18.87 4.90 6.07
C PRO A 23 -18.61 6.37 6.45
N ALA A 24 -19.40 7.31 5.90
CA ALA A 24 -19.25 8.74 6.16
C ALA A 24 -19.57 9.10 7.62
N ILE A 25 -20.60 8.49 8.21
CA ILE A 25 -20.97 8.69 9.62
C ILE A 25 -19.88 8.12 10.54
N PHE A 26 -19.34 6.94 10.23
CA PHE A 26 -18.24 6.35 11.00
C PHE A 26 -16.97 7.19 10.92
N ALA A 27 -16.58 7.69 9.75
CA ALA A 27 -15.41 8.55 9.58
C ALA A 27 -15.49 9.84 10.43
N HIS A 28 -16.62 10.53 10.41
CA HIS A 28 -16.83 11.74 11.22
C HIS A 28 -16.81 11.46 12.73
N SER A 29 -17.37 10.32 13.18
CA SER A 29 -17.37 9.94 14.60
C SER A 29 -15.97 9.57 15.09
N ILE A 30 -15.14 8.93 14.25
CA ILE A 30 -13.75 8.58 14.59
C ILE A 30 -12.91 9.84 14.75
N ASN A 31 -13.02 10.82 13.82
CA ASN A 31 -12.25 12.06 13.90
C ASN A 31 -12.57 12.84 15.18
N TYR A 32 -13.86 12.98 15.51
CA TYR A 32 -14.29 13.66 16.75
C TYR A 32 -13.78 12.96 18.02
N ALA A 33 -13.81 11.63 18.05
CA ALA A 33 -13.29 10.86 19.19
C ALA A 33 -11.77 11.04 19.35
N LEU A 34 -11.01 11.04 18.24
CA LEU A 34 -9.56 11.22 18.26
C LEU A 34 -9.10 12.65 18.57
N GLU A 35 -9.94 13.66 18.29
CA GLU A 35 -9.62 15.05 18.57
C GLU A 35 -9.42 15.29 20.07
N ASN A 36 -10.28 14.67 20.88
CA ASN A 36 -10.26 14.77 22.34
C ASN A 36 -9.47 13.65 23.04
N ALA A 37 -9.01 12.64 22.29
CA ALA A 37 -8.25 11.52 22.83
C ALA A 37 -6.85 11.94 23.30
N PRO A 38 -6.28 11.29 24.32
CA PRO A 38 -4.90 11.49 24.72
C PRO A 38 -3.93 11.09 23.58
N ALA A 39 -2.74 11.71 23.57
CA ALA A 39 -1.77 11.55 22.48
C ALA A 39 -1.36 10.10 22.22
N ASN A 40 -1.24 9.27 23.25
CA ASN A 40 -0.90 7.86 23.13
C ASN A 40 -1.98 7.05 22.39
N GLU A 41 -3.26 7.35 22.56
CA GLU A 41 -4.35 6.68 21.82
C GLU A 41 -4.32 7.06 20.34
N VAL A 42 -4.07 8.33 20.03
CA VAL A 42 -3.89 8.81 18.65
C VAL A 42 -2.70 8.12 17.99
N VAL A 43 -1.55 8.07 18.67
CA VAL A 43 -0.36 7.36 18.17
C VAL A 43 -0.68 5.90 17.89
N TRP A 44 -1.32 5.20 18.83
CA TRP A 44 -1.66 3.79 18.66
C TRP A 44 -2.63 3.55 17.50
N PHE A 45 -3.65 4.41 17.37
CA PHE A 45 -4.61 4.33 16.28
C PHE A 45 -3.94 4.44 14.90
N TYR A 46 -3.13 5.50 14.69
CA TYR A 46 -2.48 5.71 13.40
C TYR A 46 -1.34 4.71 13.12
N LEU A 47 -0.64 4.26 14.14
CA LEU A 47 0.34 3.18 14.01
C LEU A 47 -0.34 1.89 13.53
N LYS A 48 -1.45 1.51 14.16
CA LYS A 48 -2.25 0.35 13.73
C LYS A 48 -2.79 0.55 12.32
N LEU A 49 -3.30 1.74 12.01
CA LEU A 49 -3.82 2.07 10.68
C LEU A 49 -2.74 1.94 9.61
N GLY A 50 -1.53 2.46 9.86
CA GLY A 50 -0.39 2.32 8.96
C GLY A 50 0.05 0.88 8.76
N PHE A 51 0.09 0.07 9.82
CA PHE A 51 0.39 -1.35 9.72
C PHE A 51 -0.68 -2.09 8.91
N THR A 52 -1.96 -1.84 9.17
CA THR A 52 -3.06 -2.48 8.44
C THR A 52 -3.19 -1.98 7.02
N HIS A 53 -2.72 -0.78 6.71
CA HIS A 53 -2.58 -0.28 5.35
C HIS A 53 -1.64 -1.15 4.49
N ILE A 54 -0.63 -1.78 5.10
CA ILE A 54 0.22 -2.77 4.43
C ILE A 54 -0.40 -4.17 4.56
N ILE A 55 -0.65 -4.66 5.78
CA ILE A 55 -1.13 -6.01 6.06
C ILE A 55 -2.44 -5.94 6.84
N PRO A 56 -3.57 -6.41 6.26
CA PRO A 56 -3.71 -7.13 4.99
C PRO A 56 -4.13 -6.26 3.79
N ALA A 57 -4.40 -4.96 3.98
CA ALA A 57 -5.17 -4.17 3.00
C ALA A 57 -4.36 -3.76 1.76
N GLY A 58 -3.05 -3.54 1.89
CA GLY A 58 -2.19 -2.99 0.83
C GLY A 58 -1.56 -4.04 -0.06
N VAL A 59 -2.34 -4.74 -0.87
CA VAL A 59 -1.82 -5.80 -1.75
C VAL A 59 -0.77 -5.26 -2.71
N ASP A 60 -0.92 -4.04 -3.23
CA ASP A 60 0.08 -3.35 -4.07
C ASP A 60 1.41 -3.16 -3.32
N HIS A 61 1.37 -2.70 -2.07
CA HIS A 61 2.57 -2.58 -1.23
C HIS A 61 3.21 -3.94 -0.95
N ILE A 62 2.39 -4.96 -0.65
CA ILE A 62 2.90 -6.32 -0.43
C ILE A 62 3.61 -6.83 -1.68
N LEU A 63 2.98 -6.75 -2.86
CA LEU A 63 3.58 -7.21 -4.11
C LEU A 63 4.84 -6.40 -4.48
N PHE A 64 4.82 -5.09 -4.24
CA PHE A 64 5.98 -4.24 -4.45
C PHE A 64 7.15 -4.68 -3.55
N VAL A 65 6.94 -4.81 -2.23
CA VAL A 65 7.97 -5.22 -1.27
C VAL A 65 8.46 -6.64 -1.53
N VAL A 66 7.56 -7.58 -1.85
CA VAL A 66 7.94 -8.94 -2.30
C VAL A 66 8.82 -8.85 -3.55
N GLY A 67 8.45 -8.03 -4.53
CA GLY A 67 9.26 -7.76 -5.72
C GLY A 67 10.66 -7.23 -5.36
N LEU A 68 10.78 -6.30 -4.42
CA LEU A 68 12.08 -5.81 -3.94
C LEU A 68 12.95 -6.94 -3.36
N CYS A 69 12.34 -7.88 -2.61
CA CYS A 69 13.04 -8.99 -1.98
C CYS A 69 13.62 -10.00 -2.98
N LEU A 70 13.02 -10.14 -4.18
CA LEU A 70 13.42 -11.18 -5.13
C LEU A 70 14.80 -10.95 -5.78
N LEU A 71 15.26 -9.70 -5.90
CA LEU A 71 16.53 -9.40 -6.59
C LEU A 71 17.76 -9.47 -5.67
N SER A 72 17.59 -9.46 -4.35
CA SER A 72 18.71 -9.50 -3.42
C SER A 72 18.49 -10.48 -2.28
N THR A 73 19.55 -11.20 -1.98
CA THR A 73 19.59 -12.07 -0.79
C THR A 73 20.14 -11.34 0.46
N LYS A 74 20.41 -10.04 0.36
CA LYS A 74 20.93 -9.20 1.44
C LYS A 74 19.80 -8.41 2.08
N GLU A 75 19.30 -8.87 3.21
CA GLU A 75 18.17 -8.26 3.93
C GLU A 75 18.37 -6.76 4.20
N LYS A 76 19.55 -6.37 4.70
CA LYS A 76 19.89 -4.97 4.97
C LYS A 76 19.67 -4.06 3.76
N THR A 77 20.00 -4.53 2.56
CA THR A 77 19.83 -3.74 1.33
C THR A 77 18.36 -3.53 0.99
N ILE A 78 17.52 -4.52 1.25
CA ILE A 78 16.07 -4.42 1.04
C ILE A 78 15.44 -3.50 2.08
N LEU A 79 15.85 -3.61 3.34
CA LEU A 79 15.40 -2.70 4.40
C LEU A 79 15.69 -1.23 4.06
N TRP A 80 16.89 -0.91 3.56
CA TRP A 80 17.21 0.45 3.12
C TRP A 80 16.31 0.95 1.97
N GLN A 81 15.94 0.07 1.03
CA GLN A 81 15.01 0.43 -0.03
C GLN A 81 13.59 0.65 0.52
N ALA A 82 13.13 -0.21 1.43
CA ALA A 82 11.85 -0.05 2.10
C ALA A 82 11.78 1.26 2.90
N THR A 83 12.81 1.56 3.70
CA THR A 83 12.89 2.83 4.44
C THR A 83 12.93 4.05 3.50
N ALA A 84 13.67 3.99 2.40
CA ALA A 84 13.69 5.06 1.41
C ALA A 84 12.30 5.29 0.79
N PHE A 85 11.57 4.21 0.51
CA PHE A 85 10.18 4.26 0.07
C PHE A 85 9.28 4.91 1.12
N THR A 86 9.35 4.47 2.39
CA THR A 86 8.52 5.00 3.48
C THR A 86 8.79 6.49 3.73
N VAL A 87 10.04 6.93 3.66
CA VAL A 87 10.38 8.35 3.78
C VAL A 87 9.74 9.16 2.65
N ALA A 88 9.87 8.71 1.40
CA ALA A 88 9.27 9.35 0.24
C ALA A 88 7.74 9.39 0.34
N HIS A 89 7.12 8.26 0.68
CA HIS A 89 5.70 8.13 0.94
C HIS A 89 5.21 9.12 1.99
N SER A 90 5.93 9.24 3.11
CA SER A 90 5.60 10.16 4.20
C SER A 90 5.58 11.62 3.74
N ILE A 91 6.54 12.02 2.90
CA ILE A 91 6.66 13.39 2.38
C ILE A 91 5.43 13.73 1.55
N THR A 92 5.10 12.93 0.54
CA THR A 92 3.99 13.23 -0.36
C THR A 92 2.64 13.03 0.30
N LEU A 93 2.49 12.06 1.20
CA LEU A 93 1.29 11.91 2.01
C LEU A 93 1.04 13.18 2.83
N ALA A 94 2.04 13.69 3.55
CA ALA A 94 1.89 14.91 4.36
C ALA A 94 1.58 16.15 3.50
N LEU A 95 2.20 16.29 2.33
CA LEU A 95 1.94 17.39 1.39
C LEU A 95 0.54 17.30 0.78
N SER A 96 0.09 16.10 0.43
CA SER A 96 -1.25 15.87 -0.12
C SER A 96 -2.34 16.09 0.93
N MET A 97 -2.13 15.64 2.17
CA MET A 97 -3.03 15.90 3.28
C MET A 97 -3.20 17.39 3.60
N LYS A 98 -2.18 18.22 3.28
CA LYS A 98 -2.25 19.69 3.39
C LYS A 98 -2.76 20.38 2.11
N ASN A 99 -3.22 19.62 1.11
CA ASN A 99 -3.64 20.11 -0.20
C ASN A 99 -2.56 20.94 -0.93
N ILE A 100 -1.27 20.75 -0.61
CA ILE A 100 -0.14 21.37 -1.33
C ILE A 100 0.10 20.63 -2.66
N ILE A 101 -0.09 19.32 -2.66
CA ILE A 101 -0.06 18.48 -3.86
C ILE A 101 -1.43 17.82 -3.99
N ILE A 102 -2.07 18.02 -5.13
CA ILE A 102 -3.35 17.38 -5.48
C ILE A 102 -3.11 16.54 -6.73
N ALA A 103 -3.08 15.23 -6.57
CA ALA A 103 -2.87 14.30 -7.67
C ALA A 103 -4.14 13.47 -7.88
N PRO A 104 -4.75 13.49 -9.09
CA PRO A 104 -5.93 12.69 -9.40
C PRO A 104 -5.63 11.19 -9.27
N SER A 105 -6.50 10.43 -8.62
CA SER A 105 -6.37 8.96 -8.48
C SER A 105 -6.25 8.26 -9.82
N ALA A 106 -6.98 8.73 -10.83
CA ALA A 106 -6.91 8.22 -12.21
C ALA A 106 -5.49 8.27 -12.84
N ILE A 107 -4.60 9.12 -12.32
CA ILE A 107 -3.18 9.17 -12.75
C ILE A 107 -2.31 8.37 -11.80
N VAL A 108 -2.54 8.51 -10.50
CA VAL A 108 -1.67 7.92 -9.47
C VAL A 108 -1.79 6.39 -9.44
N GLU A 109 -3.00 5.86 -9.49
CA GLU A 109 -3.22 4.42 -9.35
C GLU A 109 -2.63 3.58 -10.49
N PRO A 110 -2.74 3.96 -11.78
CA PRO A 110 -2.02 3.26 -12.84
C PRO A 110 -0.49 3.28 -12.65
N ILE A 111 0.08 4.42 -12.17
CA ILE A 111 1.52 4.52 -11.97
C ILE A 111 1.97 3.66 -10.77
N ILE A 112 1.14 3.52 -9.73
CA ILE A 112 1.37 2.55 -8.65
C ILE A 112 1.48 1.13 -9.24
N ALA A 113 0.53 0.71 -10.06
CA ALA A 113 0.57 -0.60 -10.70
C ALA A 113 1.79 -0.78 -11.62
N LEU A 114 2.14 0.25 -12.42
CA LEU A 114 3.34 0.27 -13.25
C LEU A 114 4.64 0.16 -12.43
N SER A 115 4.70 0.71 -11.22
CA SER A 115 5.86 0.58 -10.35
C SER A 115 6.11 -0.87 -9.94
N ILE A 116 5.05 -1.63 -9.67
CA ILE A 116 5.12 -3.06 -9.34
C ILE A 116 5.56 -3.85 -10.58
N LEU A 117 4.98 -3.54 -11.74
CA LEU A 117 5.37 -4.14 -13.01
C LEU A 117 6.85 -3.89 -13.32
N PHE A 118 7.32 -2.66 -13.12
CA PHE A 118 8.72 -2.29 -13.31
C PHE A 118 9.66 -3.16 -12.46
N VAL A 119 9.38 -3.31 -11.16
CA VAL A 119 10.18 -4.13 -10.25
C VAL A 119 10.15 -5.61 -10.68
N ALA A 120 9.01 -6.11 -11.13
CA ALA A 120 8.89 -7.49 -11.61
C ALA A 120 9.72 -7.74 -12.88
N VAL A 121 9.68 -6.82 -13.84
CA VAL A 121 10.49 -6.88 -15.07
C VAL A 121 11.99 -6.75 -14.75
N GLU A 122 12.35 -5.82 -13.87
CA GLU A 122 13.74 -5.64 -13.41
C GLU A 122 14.31 -6.93 -12.81
N ASN A 123 13.54 -7.67 -12.01
CA ASN A 123 13.96 -8.95 -11.42
C ASN A 123 14.23 -10.04 -12.48
N ILE A 124 13.54 -9.97 -13.62
CA ILE A 124 13.76 -10.89 -14.74
C ILE A 124 15.02 -10.51 -15.54
N LEU A 125 15.18 -9.21 -15.82
CA LEU A 125 16.24 -8.70 -16.70
C LEU A 125 17.60 -8.57 -15.99
N LEU A 126 17.60 -8.19 -14.69
CA LEU A 126 18.83 -7.95 -13.94
C LEU A 126 19.16 -9.12 -13.00
N THR A 127 20.44 -9.41 -12.90
CA THR A 127 20.99 -10.41 -11.99
C THR A 127 21.45 -9.82 -10.66
N GLU A 128 21.69 -8.52 -10.64
CA GLU A 128 22.27 -7.80 -9.50
C GLU A 128 21.59 -6.47 -9.27
N LEU A 129 21.54 -6.04 -8.01
CA LEU A 129 21.05 -4.72 -7.65
C LEU A 129 21.98 -3.63 -8.21
N LYS A 130 21.40 -2.65 -8.88
CA LYS A 130 22.10 -1.48 -9.35
C LYS A 130 22.01 -0.33 -8.33
N PRO A 131 23.03 0.51 -8.19
CA PRO A 131 23.03 1.60 -7.20
C PRO A 131 21.88 2.60 -7.37
N TRP A 132 21.42 2.86 -8.59
CA TRP A 132 20.32 3.77 -8.89
C TRP A 132 18.95 3.29 -8.41
N ARG A 133 18.82 1.98 -8.09
CA ARG A 133 17.53 1.39 -7.70
C ARG A 133 16.92 2.06 -6.48
N ILE A 134 17.73 2.48 -5.52
CA ILE A 134 17.22 3.17 -4.33
C ILE A 134 16.52 4.48 -4.68
N ALA A 135 17.05 5.22 -5.69
CA ALA A 135 16.42 6.44 -6.18
C ALA A 135 15.09 6.17 -6.87
N ILE A 136 14.99 5.10 -7.67
CA ILE A 136 13.75 4.70 -8.31
C ILE A 136 12.72 4.26 -7.28
N VAL A 137 13.12 3.47 -6.28
CA VAL A 137 12.23 3.06 -5.17
C VAL A 137 11.74 4.28 -4.38
N PHE A 138 12.60 5.26 -4.15
CA PHE A 138 12.22 6.55 -3.54
C PHE A 138 11.17 7.28 -4.39
N LEU A 139 11.38 7.39 -5.71
CA LEU A 139 10.41 8.02 -6.62
C LEU A 139 9.06 7.29 -6.60
N PHE A 140 9.06 5.96 -6.57
CA PHE A 140 7.83 5.19 -6.42
C PHE A 140 7.16 5.46 -5.07
N GLY A 141 7.92 5.59 -3.99
CA GLY A 141 7.39 5.98 -2.69
C GLY A 141 6.66 7.31 -2.71
N LEU A 142 7.19 8.32 -3.44
CA LEU A 142 6.52 9.62 -3.61
C LEU A 142 5.14 9.45 -4.27
N ILE A 143 5.03 8.57 -5.26
CA ILE A 143 3.76 8.33 -5.96
C ILE A 143 2.76 7.60 -5.06
N HIS A 144 3.20 6.55 -4.36
CA HIS A 144 2.34 5.79 -3.46
C HIS A 144 1.78 6.64 -2.32
N GLY A 145 2.57 7.61 -1.79
CA GLY A 145 2.10 8.51 -0.74
C GLY A 145 0.96 9.43 -1.19
N MET A 146 0.93 9.83 -2.45
CA MET A 146 -0.19 10.60 -3.01
C MET A 146 -1.47 9.76 -3.14
N GLY A 147 -1.35 8.46 -3.46
CA GLY A 147 -2.49 7.57 -3.66
C GLY A 147 -3.31 7.33 -2.40
N PHE A 148 -2.69 7.33 -1.22
CA PHE A 148 -3.39 7.08 0.04
C PHE A 148 -3.97 8.34 0.69
N ALA A 149 -3.59 9.53 0.24
CA ALA A 149 -4.01 10.77 0.88
C ALA A 149 -5.53 10.96 0.90
N THR A 150 -6.23 10.55 -0.17
CA THR A 150 -7.71 10.64 -0.23
C THR A 150 -8.36 9.79 0.85
N ALA A 151 -7.97 8.52 0.98
CA ALA A 151 -8.51 7.62 2.00
C ALA A 151 -8.20 8.12 3.43
N LEU A 152 -7.01 8.67 3.66
CA LEU A 152 -6.65 9.22 4.97
C LEU A 152 -7.40 10.53 5.27
N ASN A 153 -7.71 11.34 4.24
CA ASN A 153 -8.55 12.53 4.38
C ASN A 153 -9.99 12.19 4.78
N GLU A 154 -10.54 11.08 4.29
CA GLU A 154 -11.87 10.61 4.67
C GLU A 154 -11.93 10.22 6.15
N ILE A 155 -10.88 9.59 6.68
CA ILE A 155 -10.75 9.26 8.10
C ILE A 155 -10.58 10.54 8.92
N GLY A 156 -9.86 11.53 8.37
CA GLY A 156 -9.51 12.79 9.00
C GLY A 156 -8.28 12.68 9.90
N LEU A 157 -7.70 13.84 10.23
CA LEU A 157 -6.61 13.94 11.19
C LEU A 157 -7.03 14.92 12.31
N PRO A 158 -6.80 14.59 13.60
CA PRO A 158 -7.17 15.46 14.69
C PRO A 158 -6.42 16.80 14.61
N ASN A 159 -7.14 17.90 14.84
CA ASN A 159 -6.55 19.24 14.91
C ASN A 159 -5.46 19.28 15.99
N GLY A 160 -4.33 19.91 15.69
CA GLY A 160 -3.20 19.98 16.61
C GLY A 160 -2.34 18.72 16.73
N LYS A 161 -2.76 17.57 16.16
CA LYS A 161 -2.00 16.30 16.22
C LYS A 161 -1.57 15.80 14.83
N PHE A 162 -1.60 16.65 13.81
CA PHE A 162 -1.30 16.31 12.42
C PHE A 162 0.04 15.57 12.27
N TYR A 163 1.14 16.16 12.74
CA TYR A 163 2.47 15.56 12.60
C TYR A 163 2.59 14.24 13.36
N THR A 164 2.04 14.17 14.56
CA THR A 164 2.04 12.95 15.37
C THR A 164 1.30 11.83 14.66
N SER A 165 0.15 12.11 14.07
CA SER A 165 -0.65 11.13 13.31
C SER A 165 0.07 10.65 12.07
N ILE A 166 0.65 11.55 11.26
CA ILE A 166 1.39 11.19 10.04
C ILE A 166 2.64 10.36 10.38
N ILE A 167 3.39 10.75 11.43
CA ILE A 167 4.59 10.00 11.84
C ILE A 167 4.18 8.61 12.35
N ALA A 168 3.19 8.52 13.22
CA ALA A 168 2.71 7.24 13.75
C ALA A 168 2.21 6.31 12.63
N PHE A 169 1.45 6.85 11.66
CA PHE A 169 1.00 6.11 10.50
C PHE A 169 2.18 5.54 9.70
N ASN A 170 3.18 6.36 9.36
CA ASN A 170 4.31 5.92 8.56
C ASN A 170 5.24 4.97 9.31
N VAL A 171 5.36 5.07 10.63
CA VAL A 171 6.00 4.03 11.47
C VAL A 171 5.24 2.71 11.35
N GLY A 172 3.91 2.75 11.35
CA GLY A 172 3.07 1.57 11.11
C GLY A 172 3.30 0.95 9.72
N VAL A 173 3.39 1.79 8.68
CA VAL A 173 3.72 1.38 7.30
C VAL A 173 5.08 0.66 7.27
N GLU A 174 6.11 1.26 7.86
CA GLU A 174 7.46 0.66 7.93
C GLU A 174 7.43 -0.69 8.64
N LEU A 175 6.73 -0.80 9.77
CA LEU A 175 6.57 -2.07 10.50
C LEU A 175 5.86 -3.14 9.65
N GLY A 176 4.85 -2.75 8.89
CA GLY A 176 4.16 -3.64 7.95
C GLY A 176 5.11 -4.15 6.86
N GLN A 177 5.92 -3.27 6.27
CA GLN A 177 6.92 -3.65 5.26
C GLN A 177 8.00 -4.56 5.85
N ILE A 178 8.51 -4.26 7.07
CA ILE A 178 9.47 -5.11 7.77
C ILE A 178 8.88 -6.50 8.01
N ALA A 179 7.60 -6.61 8.37
CA ALA A 179 6.94 -7.90 8.55
C ALA A 179 6.90 -8.71 7.24
N VAL A 180 6.57 -8.07 6.11
CA VAL A 180 6.60 -8.72 4.78
C VAL A 180 8.02 -9.15 4.42
N ILE A 181 9.03 -8.29 4.60
CA ILE A 181 10.44 -8.60 4.33
C ILE A 181 10.89 -9.79 5.18
N THR A 182 10.62 -9.76 6.49
CA THR A 182 10.99 -10.83 7.41
C THR A 182 10.34 -12.15 7.01
N ALA A 183 9.06 -12.14 6.66
CA ALA A 183 8.36 -13.33 6.16
C ALA A 183 9.01 -13.88 4.88
N MET A 184 9.30 -13.00 3.90
CA MET A 184 9.95 -13.40 2.65
C MET A 184 11.34 -14.00 2.88
N PHE A 185 12.14 -13.38 3.73
CA PHE A 185 13.48 -13.89 4.03
C PHE A 185 13.43 -15.22 4.81
N SER A 186 12.62 -15.31 5.84
CA SER A 186 12.54 -16.48 6.70
C SER A 186 11.95 -17.70 6.00
N LEU A 187 10.87 -17.50 5.24
CA LEU A 187 10.12 -18.61 4.63
C LEU A 187 10.69 -19.05 3.29
N PHE A 188 11.28 -18.13 2.51
CA PHE A 188 11.66 -18.42 1.13
C PHE A 188 13.14 -18.14 0.83
N ILE A 189 13.65 -16.93 1.10
CA ILE A 189 14.97 -16.54 0.59
C ILE A 189 16.07 -17.34 1.30
N ILE A 190 16.11 -17.34 2.61
CA ILE A 190 17.15 -18.05 3.39
C ILE A 190 17.15 -19.55 3.09
N PRO A 191 16.00 -20.27 3.10
CA PRO A 191 15.96 -21.70 2.80
C PRO A 191 16.31 -22.04 1.34
N LEU A 192 16.00 -21.15 0.39
CA LEU A 192 16.09 -21.47 -1.03
C LEU A 192 17.28 -20.86 -1.77
N ARG A 193 17.91 -19.80 -1.25
CA ARG A 193 18.95 -19.02 -1.95
C ARG A 193 20.16 -19.85 -2.42
N ASN A 194 20.47 -20.95 -1.74
CA ASN A 194 21.60 -21.83 -2.11
C ASN A 194 21.22 -22.92 -3.09
N LYS A 195 19.94 -23.00 -3.53
CA LYS A 195 19.51 -24.00 -4.51
C LYS A 195 19.84 -23.53 -5.93
N VAL A 196 20.37 -24.44 -6.76
CA VAL A 196 20.73 -24.14 -8.17
C VAL A 196 19.55 -23.57 -8.97
N TRP A 197 18.34 -24.01 -8.68
CA TRP A 197 17.12 -23.58 -9.35
C TRP A 197 16.48 -22.31 -8.76
N TYR A 198 17.03 -21.75 -7.63
CA TYR A 198 16.45 -20.61 -6.92
C TYR A 198 16.09 -19.46 -7.86
N ARG A 199 17.06 -18.97 -8.63
CA ARG A 199 16.81 -17.85 -9.54
C ARG A 199 15.85 -18.24 -10.67
N ARG A 200 16.09 -19.37 -11.34
CA ARG A 200 15.36 -19.76 -12.54
C ARG A 200 13.90 -20.16 -12.28
N LYS A 201 13.61 -20.80 -11.12
CA LYS A 201 12.26 -21.24 -10.80
C LYS A 201 11.57 -20.29 -9.83
N PHE A 202 12.24 -19.93 -8.73
CA PHE A 202 11.61 -19.12 -7.68
C PHE A 202 11.57 -17.64 -8.07
N VAL A 203 12.71 -16.99 -8.31
CA VAL A 203 12.74 -15.55 -8.63
C VAL A 203 11.96 -15.24 -9.90
N TYR A 204 12.24 -15.97 -11.00
CA TYR A 204 11.52 -15.73 -12.27
C TYR A 204 10.04 -16.08 -12.18
N GLY A 205 9.68 -17.20 -11.55
CA GLY A 205 8.27 -17.60 -11.39
C GLY A 205 7.47 -16.57 -10.62
N PHE A 206 7.96 -16.14 -9.46
CA PHE A 206 7.30 -15.11 -8.68
C PHE A 206 7.25 -13.76 -9.39
N SER A 207 8.34 -13.36 -10.06
CA SER A 207 8.37 -12.10 -10.82
C SER A 207 7.37 -12.10 -11.97
N VAL A 208 7.22 -13.21 -12.68
CA VAL A 208 6.20 -13.34 -13.74
C VAL A 208 4.80 -13.23 -13.15
N CYS A 209 4.50 -13.93 -12.04
CA CYS A 209 3.20 -13.83 -11.40
C CYS A 209 2.89 -12.39 -10.95
N ILE A 210 3.83 -11.73 -10.27
CA ILE A 210 3.69 -10.32 -9.85
C ILE A 210 3.50 -9.42 -11.07
N GLY A 211 4.28 -9.62 -12.13
CA GLY A 211 4.20 -8.84 -13.35
C GLY A 211 2.85 -8.98 -14.07
N LEU A 212 2.29 -10.18 -14.11
CA LEU A 212 0.96 -10.41 -14.71
C LEU A 212 -0.14 -9.72 -13.92
N VAL A 213 -0.12 -9.79 -12.57
CA VAL A 213 -1.08 -9.08 -11.71
C VAL A 213 -0.95 -7.58 -11.90
N ALA A 214 0.28 -7.06 -11.87
CA ALA A 214 0.54 -5.62 -12.02
C ALA A 214 0.16 -5.10 -13.42
N ALA A 215 0.40 -5.88 -14.48
CA ALA A 215 -0.03 -5.55 -15.83
C ALA A 215 -1.56 -5.51 -15.94
N PHE A 216 -2.25 -6.49 -15.35
CA PHE A 216 -3.72 -6.50 -15.27
C PHE A 216 -4.25 -5.25 -14.57
N TRP A 217 -3.74 -4.93 -13.37
CA TRP A 217 -4.14 -3.72 -12.64
C TRP A 217 -3.82 -2.43 -13.40
N THR A 218 -2.71 -2.38 -14.13
CA THR A 218 -2.37 -1.21 -14.94
C THR A 218 -3.45 -0.96 -16.01
N VAL A 219 -3.85 -2.02 -16.72
CA VAL A 219 -4.91 -1.94 -17.75
C VAL A 219 -6.26 -1.59 -17.10
N GLU A 220 -6.62 -2.27 -16.03
CA GLU A 220 -7.85 -2.03 -15.29
C GLU A 220 -7.97 -0.57 -14.83
N ARG A 221 -6.91 -0.03 -14.21
CA ARG A 221 -6.88 1.34 -13.68
C ARG A 221 -6.79 2.43 -14.76
N ILE A 222 -6.39 2.11 -15.98
CA ILE A 222 -6.37 3.05 -17.11
C ILE A 222 -7.73 3.09 -17.83
N PHE A 223 -8.37 1.95 -18.01
CA PHE A 223 -9.51 1.83 -18.94
C PHE A 223 -10.85 1.54 -18.27
N LEU A 224 -10.87 1.10 -17.00
CA LEU A 224 -12.08 0.62 -16.31
C LEU A 224 -12.44 1.44 -15.05
N GLN A 225 -11.71 2.54 -14.76
CA GLN A 225 -12.03 3.48 -13.68
C GLN A 225 -12.85 4.67 -14.19
#